data_e29061016549371fa9acc9115d06cd76
#
_entry.id   e29061016549371fa9acc9115d06cd76
#
_cell.length_a   1.000
_cell.length_b   1.000
_cell.length_c   1.000
_cell.angle_alpha   90.00
_cell.angle_beta   90.00
_cell.angle_gamma   90.00
#
_symmetry.space_group_name_H-M   'P 1'
#
loop_
_entity.id
_entity.type
_entity.pdbx_description
1 polymer ?
#
loop_
_entity_poly.entity_id
_entity_poly.type
_entity_poly.pdbx_seq_one_letter_code
_entity_poly.pdbx_strand_id
1 'polypeptide(L)'
;MHDAYYNSDNTLVEATTKIGLAAEKLFGAVFNDYAEYRSANADAGRCIIENGDGTLSMSSGRLQLGANIVSDTFGFAIGETDEAKCPIAVSGRVLAYPLEDITMYTPGAAVCSGPEGTISLMTREEIKEWPDAIVGYVSEIPTYDTWGSDNVPVNGRIWIKIK
;
A
#
# COMPACT_ATOMS: atom_id res chain seq x y z
N MET A 1 10.24 14.41 21.16
CA MET A 1 10.02 14.02 21.69
C MET A 1 10.20 13.50 22.14
N HIS A 2 10.16 13.50 22.62
CA HIS A 2 10.24 12.84 23.10
C HIS A 2 9.80 12.55 23.83
N ASP A 3 9.26 12.53 24.24
CA ASP A 3 8.84 12.32 25.07
C ASP A 3 8.93 11.77 25.79
N ALA A 4 9.02 11.75 26.33
CA ALA A 4 9.12 11.32 27.08
C ALA A 4 9.45 10.53 27.56
N TYR A 5 9.87 10.39 28.03
CA TYR A 5 10.07 9.74 28.56
C TYR A 5 10.73 9.49 29.38
N TYR A 6 10.95 9.14 30.29
CA TYR A 6 11.42 8.83 31.06
C TYR A 6 11.29 8.46 32.10
N ASN A 7 11.24 8.21 32.24
CA ASN A 7 10.94 8.26 33.50
C ASN A 7 11.06 6.91 34.08
N SER A 8 11.28 6.77 35.20
CA SER A 8 11.07 5.51 35.82
C SER A 8 9.59 5.23 35.83
N ASP A 9 8.88 6.12 35.33
CA ASP A 9 7.48 5.98 35.25
C ASP A 9 7.15 5.08 34.10
N ASN A 10 6.45 4.01 34.39
CA ASN A 10 6.07 3.04 33.39
C ASN A 10 5.23 3.65 32.29
N THR A 11 4.44 4.64 32.63
CA THR A 11 3.58 5.28 31.63
C THR A 11 4.39 5.92 30.52
N LEU A 12 5.45 6.61 30.91
CA LEU A 12 6.28 7.27 29.93
C LEU A 12 7.07 6.27 29.09
N VAL A 13 7.58 5.23 29.74
CA VAL A 13 8.28 4.17 29.03
C VAL A 13 7.34 3.47 28.08
N GLU A 14 6.12 3.21 28.52
CA GLU A 14 5.12 2.56 27.71
C GLU A 14 4.76 3.40 26.49
N ALA A 15 4.59 4.70 26.69
CA ALA A 15 4.29 5.59 25.59
C ALA A 15 5.44 5.60 24.58
N THR A 16 6.67 5.63 25.07
CA THR A 16 7.84 5.59 24.22
C THR A 16 7.90 4.29 23.44
N THR A 17 7.56 3.18 24.07
CA THR A 17 7.53 1.88 23.41
C THR A 17 6.49 1.85 22.33
N LYS A 18 5.31 2.39 22.58
CA LYS A 18 4.26 2.43 21.57
C LYS A 18 4.66 3.30 20.40
N ILE A 19 5.29 4.41 20.66
CA ILE A 19 5.81 5.28 19.61
C ILE A 19 6.88 4.53 18.82
N GLY A 20 7.74 3.81 19.52
CA GLY A 20 8.77 3.01 18.89
C GLY A 20 8.19 1.94 17.97
N LEU A 21 7.16 1.25 18.43
CA LEU A 21 6.49 0.24 17.61
C LEU A 21 5.86 0.87 16.38
N ALA A 22 5.20 2.02 16.55
CA ALA A 22 4.63 2.72 15.42
C ALA A 22 5.73 3.16 14.45
N ALA A 23 6.83 3.67 14.96
CA ALA A 23 7.95 4.07 14.13
C ALA A 23 8.55 2.87 13.41
N GLU A 24 8.63 1.72 14.05
CA GLU A 24 9.09 0.50 13.39
C GLU A 24 8.21 0.13 12.23
N LYS A 25 6.91 0.20 12.41
CA LYS A 25 5.97 -0.08 11.35
C LYS A 25 6.09 0.92 10.21
N LEU A 26 6.40 2.16 10.53
CA LEU A 26 6.53 3.21 9.52
C LEU A 26 7.92 3.27 8.92
N PHE A 27 8.96 3.12 9.73
CA PHE A 27 10.32 3.38 9.29
C PHE A 27 11.11 2.12 8.98
N GLY A 28 10.73 0.99 9.53
CA GLY A 28 11.41 -0.24 9.22
C GLY A 28 11.01 -0.70 7.84
N ALA A 29 10.37 -1.83 7.78
CA ALA A 29 9.90 -2.36 6.52
C ALA A 29 8.86 -1.47 5.88
N VAL A 30 8.14 -0.72 6.68
CA VAL A 30 6.96 -0.03 6.22
C VAL A 30 6.96 1.46 6.45
N PHE A 31 8.08 2.04 6.76
CA PHE A 31 8.12 3.49 6.81
C PHE A 31 7.54 4.08 5.55
N ASN A 32 7.77 3.40 4.48
CA ASN A 32 7.30 3.80 3.18
C ASN A 32 5.84 3.47 2.96
N ASP A 33 5.27 2.70 3.82
CA ASP A 33 3.94 2.17 3.62
C ASP A 33 2.95 2.90 4.50
N TYR A 34 2.98 4.20 4.43
CA TYR A 34 2.06 5.01 5.18
C TYR A 34 0.65 4.79 4.65
N ALA A 35 -0.28 4.52 5.54
CA ALA A 35 -1.62 4.15 5.16
C ALA A 35 -2.67 5.07 5.77
N GLU A 36 -3.76 5.21 5.05
CA GLU A 36 -4.91 5.97 5.46
C GLU A 36 -6.10 5.00 5.52
N TYR A 37 -6.87 5.05 6.58
CA TYR A 37 -8.02 4.16 6.72
C TYR A 37 -9.22 4.74 6.03
N ARG A 38 -9.74 4.03 5.04
CA ARG A 38 -10.84 4.47 4.22
C ARG A 38 -11.84 3.34 4.02
N SER A 39 -13.07 3.70 3.72
CA SER A 39 -14.09 2.72 3.38
C SER A 39 -13.81 2.17 1.99
N ALA A 40 -13.55 0.88 1.92
CA ALA A 40 -13.28 0.21 0.67
C ALA A 40 -13.78 -1.23 0.76
N ASN A 41 -14.20 -1.75 -0.36
CA ASN A 41 -14.67 -3.12 -0.45
C ASN A 41 -13.72 -3.90 -1.36
N ALA A 42 -12.52 -4.12 -0.86
CA ALA A 42 -11.49 -4.80 -1.62
C ALA A 42 -10.45 -5.38 -0.67
N ASP A 43 -9.88 -6.51 -1.09
CA ASP A 43 -8.83 -7.17 -0.32
C ASP A 43 -7.50 -6.42 -0.45
N ALA A 44 -6.61 -6.71 0.47
CA ALA A 44 -5.26 -6.17 0.44
C ALA A 44 -4.59 -6.51 -0.88
N GLY A 45 -3.91 -5.54 -1.46
CA GLY A 45 -3.23 -5.70 -2.74
C GLY A 45 -4.08 -5.33 -3.94
N ARG A 46 -5.37 -5.04 -3.73
CA ARG A 46 -6.24 -4.66 -4.84
C ARG A 46 -6.16 -3.16 -5.10
N CYS A 47 -6.23 -2.82 -6.37
CA CYS A 47 -6.30 -1.44 -6.82
C CYS A 47 -7.75 -0.95 -6.69
N ILE A 48 -7.92 0.23 -6.14
CA ILE A 48 -9.22 0.80 -5.87
C ILE A 48 -9.28 2.23 -6.40
N ILE A 49 -10.49 2.70 -6.64
CA ILE A 49 -10.75 3.99 -7.27
C ILE A 49 -11.64 4.83 -6.37
N GLU A 50 -11.38 6.12 -6.31
CA GLU A 50 -12.18 7.07 -5.56
C GLU A 50 -13.54 7.28 -6.20
N ASN A 51 -14.59 7.18 -5.40
CA ASN A 51 -15.97 7.33 -5.91
C ASN A 51 -16.52 8.76 -5.82
N GLY A 52 -15.81 9.62 -5.12
CA GLY A 52 -16.27 11.00 -4.95
C GLY A 52 -17.21 11.23 -3.78
N ASP A 53 -17.65 10.16 -3.13
CA ASP A 53 -18.53 10.27 -1.95
C ASP A 53 -17.81 9.81 -0.68
N GLY A 54 -16.50 9.66 -0.75
CA GLY A 54 -15.70 9.19 0.38
C GLY A 54 -15.48 7.71 0.40
N THR A 55 -16.14 6.96 -0.48
CA THR A 55 -15.93 5.51 -0.57
C THR A 55 -15.05 5.18 -1.75
N LEU A 56 -14.57 3.93 -1.77
CA LEU A 56 -13.67 3.44 -2.81
C LEU A 56 -14.25 2.15 -3.38
N SER A 57 -14.07 1.97 -4.68
CA SER A 57 -14.49 0.75 -5.37
C SER A 57 -13.29 0.09 -6.03
N MET A 58 -13.33 -1.23 -6.15
CA MET A 58 -12.27 -1.94 -6.86
C MET A 58 -12.17 -1.45 -8.30
N SER A 59 -10.96 -1.29 -8.80
CA SER A 59 -10.77 -0.82 -10.17
C SER A 59 -11.39 -1.81 -11.16
N SER A 60 -11.89 -1.27 -12.26
CA SER A 60 -12.61 -2.08 -13.24
C SER A 60 -11.95 -2.06 -14.62
N GLY A 61 -10.92 -1.27 -14.80
CA GLY A 61 -10.24 -1.16 -16.09
C GLY A 61 -8.94 -0.41 -15.97
N ARG A 62 -8.28 -0.28 -17.10
CA ARG A 62 -6.99 0.40 -17.19
C ARG A 62 -7.17 1.91 -17.23
N LEU A 63 -6.13 2.61 -16.77
CA LEU A 63 -6.01 4.07 -16.88
C LEU A 63 -7.11 4.85 -16.16
N GLN A 64 -7.66 4.28 -15.10
CA GLN A 64 -8.62 5.00 -14.28
C GLN A 64 -7.89 6.00 -13.38
N LEU A 65 -8.47 7.16 -13.21
CA LEU A 65 -7.91 8.19 -12.32
C LEU A 65 -8.33 7.92 -10.88
N GLY A 66 -7.57 8.48 -9.94
CA GLY A 66 -7.88 8.29 -8.53
C GLY A 66 -7.58 6.90 -8.01
N ALA A 67 -6.61 6.23 -8.61
CA ALA A 67 -6.26 4.86 -8.23
C ALA A 67 -5.37 4.83 -7.00
N ASN A 68 -5.66 3.89 -6.13
CA ASN A 68 -4.90 3.61 -4.91
C ASN A 68 -4.81 2.10 -4.74
N ILE A 69 -4.01 1.65 -3.77
CA ILE A 69 -3.86 0.22 -3.51
C ILE A 69 -4.07 -0.05 -2.03
N VAL A 70 -4.82 -1.10 -1.74
CA VAL A 70 -5.06 -1.52 -0.35
C VAL A 70 -3.81 -2.21 0.17
N SER A 71 -3.34 -1.79 1.34
CA SER A 71 -2.13 -2.33 1.92
C SER A 71 -2.44 -3.37 2.99
N ASP A 72 -1.65 -4.44 3.04
CA ASP A 72 -1.64 -5.36 4.17
C ASP A 72 -0.27 -5.40 4.83
N THR A 73 0.66 -4.56 4.35
CA THR A 73 2.01 -4.52 4.92
C THR A 73 2.11 -3.50 6.04
N PHE A 74 1.20 -2.55 6.10
CA PHE A 74 1.13 -1.60 7.18
C PHE A 74 0.24 -2.19 8.26
N GLY A 75 0.84 -2.91 9.15
CA GLY A 75 0.15 -3.87 9.99
C GLY A 75 -0.45 -3.38 11.27
N PHE A 76 -0.73 -2.10 11.47
CA PHE A 76 -1.45 -1.76 12.69
C PHE A 76 -2.56 -0.77 12.43
N ALA A 77 -3.62 -0.97 13.18
CA ALA A 77 -4.81 -0.14 13.08
C ALA A 77 -4.79 0.84 14.24
N ILE A 78 -4.50 2.08 13.96
CA ILE A 78 -4.42 3.10 15.00
C ILE A 78 -5.84 3.55 15.34
N GLY A 79 -6.32 3.09 16.47
CA GLY A 79 -7.64 3.47 16.94
C GLY A 79 -8.75 3.08 16.01
N GLU A 80 -8.49 2.15 15.14
CA GLU A 80 -9.43 1.76 14.11
C GLU A 80 -10.19 0.54 14.53
N THR A 81 -11.49 0.64 14.55
CA THR A 81 -12.33 -0.49 14.92
C THR A 81 -13.44 -0.71 13.93
N ASP A 82 -13.52 0.12 12.89
CA ASP A 82 -14.57 0.01 11.90
C ASP A 82 -14.13 -1.01 10.85
N GLU A 83 -14.77 -2.14 10.84
CA GLU A 83 -14.43 -3.23 9.93
C GLU A 83 -14.72 -2.92 8.48
N ALA A 84 -15.44 -1.86 8.20
CA ALA A 84 -15.68 -1.44 6.83
C ALA A 84 -14.51 -0.66 6.25
N LYS A 85 -13.51 -0.36 7.07
CA LYS A 85 -12.36 0.42 6.63
C LYS A 85 -11.15 -0.45 6.44
N CYS A 86 -10.31 -0.09 5.50
CA CYS A 86 -9.06 -0.79 5.25
C CYS A 86 -7.93 0.21 5.01
N PRO A 87 -6.68 -0.21 5.22
CA PRO A 87 -5.55 0.68 5.03
C PRO A 87 -5.25 0.86 3.55
N ILE A 88 -5.15 2.11 3.14
CA ILE A 88 -4.84 2.48 1.76
C ILE A 88 -3.41 3.01 1.74
N ALA A 89 -2.58 2.44 0.91
CA ALA A 89 -1.19 2.90 0.80
C ALA A 89 -1.16 4.27 0.18
N VAL A 90 -0.53 5.22 0.87
CA VAL A 90 -0.40 6.59 0.38
C VAL A 90 1.03 6.95 0.04
N SER A 91 2.00 6.16 0.47
CA SER A 91 3.39 6.35 0.11
C SER A 91 4.17 5.07 0.34
N GLY A 92 5.35 4.97 -0.28
CA GLY A 92 6.24 3.84 -0.11
C GLY A 92 5.86 2.66 -0.98
N ARG A 93 6.08 1.44 -0.46
CA ARG A 93 5.87 0.23 -1.23
C ARG A 93 4.67 -0.55 -0.73
N VAL A 94 3.97 -1.18 -1.66
CA VAL A 94 2.82 -2.02 -1.35
C VAL A 94 2.80 -3.21 -2.29
N LEU A 95 2.35 -4.36 -1.80
CA LEU A 95 2.17 -5.55 -2.63
C LEU A 95 0.85 -5.44 -3.39
N ALA A 96 0.90 -5.60 -4.70
CA ALA A 96 -0.27 -5.44 -5.56
C ALA A 96 -0.38 -6.59 -6.55
N TYR A 97 -1.62 -6.89 -6.95
CA TYR A 97 -1.89 -7.98 -7.88
C TYR A 97 -1.67 -7.52 -9.32
N PRO A 98 -0.75 -8.15 -10.07
CA PRO A 98 -0.49 -7.78 -11.45
C PRO A 98 -1.53 -8.39 -12.39
N LEU A 99 -1.90 -7.64 -13.42
CA LEU A 99 -2.76 -8.15 -14.48
C LEU A 99 -1.99 -9.04 -15.45
N GLU A 100 -0.83 -8.56 -15.88
CA GLU A 100 0.01 -9.27 -16.82
C GLU A 100 0.90 -10.28 -16.09
N ASP A 101 1.52 -11.16 -16.86
CA ASP A 101 2.48 -12.11 -16.30
C ASP A 101 3.62 -11.36 -15.61
N ILE A 102 4.03 -11.84 -14.46
CA ILE A 102 5.04 -11.14 -13.65
C ILE A 102 6.38 -11.02 -14.38
N THR A 103 6.65 -11.89 -15.35
CA THR A 103 7.89 -11.80 -16.13
C THR A 103 7.94 -10.56 -17.01
N MET A 104 6.81 -9.91 -17.23
CA MET A 104 6.75 -8.69 -18.03
C MET A 104 7.06 -7.43 -17.23
N TYR A 105 7.09 -7.54 -15.90
CA TYR A 105 7.31 -6.39 -15.03
C TYR A 105 8.79 -6.23 -14.75
N THR A 106 9.29 -5.01 -14.91
CA THR A 106 10.69 -4.70 -14.58
C THR A 106 10.71 -3.51 -13.62
N PRO A 107 11.68 -3.48 -12.70
CA PRO A 107 11.78 -2.36 -11.76
C PRO A 107 11.83 -1.02 -12.49
N GLY A 108 11.07 -0.07 -11.97
CA GLY A 108 10.96 1.26 -12.54
C GLY A 108 9.84 1.43 -13.54
N ALA A 109 9.22 0.36 -14.02
CA ALA A 109 8.12 0.47 -14.98
C ALA A 109 6.89 1.07 -14.31
N ALA A 110 6.22 1.99 -15.01
CA ALA A 110 5.01 2.63 -14.51
C ALA A 110 3.82 1.70 -14.64
N VAL A 111 2.94 1.74 -13.63
CA VAL A 111 1.73 0.94 -13.64
C VAL A 111 0.52 1.83 -13.37
N CYS A 112 -0.61 1.41 -13.91
CA CYS A 112 -1.91 2.04 -13.70
C CYS A 112 -2.90 1.02 -13.16
N SER A 113 -4.14 1.42 -12.96
CA SER A 113 -5.20 0.50 -12.58
C SER A 113 -5.43 -0.55 -13.65
N GLY A 114 -5.99 -1.67 -13.26
CA GLY A 114 -6.40 -2.72 -14.17
C GLY A 114 -7.77 -3.26 -13.78
N PRO A 115 -8.31 -4.17 -14.58
CA PRO A 115 -9.60 -4.79 -14.25
C PRO A 115 -9.48 -5.63 -12.99
N GLU A 116 -10.60 -5.75 -12.26
CA GLU A 116 -10.71 -6.59 -11.07
C GLU A 116 -9.68 -6.27 -9.99
N GLY A 117 -9.37 -4.98 -9.85
CA GLY A 117 -8.46 -4.56 -8.79
C GLY A 117 -7.01 -4.91 -9.03
N THR A 118 -6.62 -5.13 -10.27
CA THR A 118 -5.22 -5.39 -10.60
C THR A 118 -4.50 -4.10 -10.97
N ILE A 119 -3.19 -4.19 -11.10
CA ILE A 119 -2.39 -3.14 -11.71
C ILE A 119 -1.92 -3.61 -13.08
N SER A 120 -1.70 -2.66 -13.98
CA SER A 120 -1.36 -2.96 -15.36
C SER A 120 -0.20 -2.10 -15.82
N LEU A 121 0.66 -2.68 -16.65
CA LEU A 121 1.79 -1.96 -17.23
C LEU A 121 1.29 -0.88 -18.19
N MET A 122 1.99 0.25 -18.19
CA MET A 122 1.69 1.36 -19.08
C MET A 122 2.68 1.39 -20.23
N THR A 123 2.17 1.71 -21.42
CA THR A 123 3.03 1.97 -22.56
C THR A 123 3.66 3.36 -22.44
N ARG A 124 4.68 3.61 -23.22
CA ARG A 124 5.34 4.90 -23.22
C ARG A 124 4.39 6.03 -23.63
N GLU A 125 3.52 5.75 -24.58
CA GLU A 125 2.50 6.71 -25.02
C GLU A 125 1.50 7.00 -23.91
N GLU A 126 1.09 5.96 -23.19
CA GLU A 126 0.16 6.14 -22.08
C GLU A 126 0.75 6.96 -20.96
N ILE A 127 2.03 6.76 -20.67
CA ILE A 127 2.71 7.55 -19.64
C ILE A 127 2.70 9.04 -20.03
N LYS A 128 2.88 9.34 -21.31
CA LYS A 128 2.86 10.72 -21.79
C LYS A 128 1.48 11.33 -21.76
N GLU A 129 0.47 10.58 -22.18
CA GLU A 129 -0.88 11.09 -22.28
C GLU A 129 -1.65 11.04 -20.99
N TRP A 130 -1.33 10.09 -20.12
CA TRP A 130 -2.08 9.84 -18.90
C TRP A 130 -1.18 9.78 -17.67
N PRO A 131 -0.34 10.82 -17.44
CA PRO A 131 0.53 10.79 -16.27
C PRO A 131 -0.25 10.74 -14.95
N ASP A 132 -1.48 11.26 -14.95
CA ASP A 132 -2.32 11.24 -13.75
C ASP A 132 -2.87 9.86 -13.44
N ALA A 133 -2.80 8.93 -14.40
CA ALA A 133 -3.27 7.58 -14.19
C ALA A 133 -2.19 6.67 -13.60
N ILE A 134 -0.97 7.14 -13.45
CA ILE A 134 0.10 6.35 -12.86
C ILE A 134 -0.21 6.16 -11.38
N VAL A 135 -0.32 4.91 -10.93
CA VAL A 135 -0.53 4.62 -9.51
C VAL A 135 0.79 4.42 -8.82
N GLY A 136 1.79 3.97 -9.53
CA GLY A 136 3.12 3.76 -8.97
C GLY A 136 4.07 3.14 -9.98
N TYR A 137 5.19 2.64 -9.44
CA TYR A 137 6.26 2.06 -10.26
C TYR A 137 6.66 0.72 -9.69
N VAL A 138 6.99 -0.22 -10.55
CA VAL A 138 7.43 -1.54 -10.11
C VAL A 138 8.71 -1.36 -9.28
N SER A 139 8.72 -1.97 -8.09
CA SER A 139 9.86 -1.89 -7.19
C SER A 139 10.63 -3.20 -7.15
N GLU A 140 9.92 -4.31 -6.95
CA GLU A 140 10.60 -5.59 -6.76
C GLU A 140 9.64 -6.72 -7.10
N ILE A 141 10.17 -7.78 -7.73
CA ILE A 141 9.41 -9.01 -7.97
C ILE A 141 9.86 -10.00 -6.89
N PRO A 142 9.01 -10.31 -5.92
CA PRO A 142 9.42 -11.19 -4.83
C PRO A 142 9.74 -12.60 -5.30
N THR A 143 10.78 -13.19 -4.70
CA THR A 143 11.13 -14.59 -4.92
C THR A 143 10.81 -15.43 -3.69
N TYR A 144 10.16 -14.83 -2.69
CA TYR A 144 9.82 -15.46 -1.43
C TYR A 144 8.29 -15.52 -1.30
N ASP A 145 7.81 -16.43 -0.47
CA ASP A 145 6.37 -16.65 -0.30
C ASP A 145 5.74 -15.74 0.73
N THR A 146 6.52 -15.34 1.73
CA THR A 146 6.02 -14.42 2.76
C THR A 146 7.02 -13.32 3.01
N TRP A 147 6.53 -12.18 3.48
CA TRP A 147 7.35 -11.02 3.72
C TRP A 147 7.21 -10.54 5.15
N GLY A 148 8.35 -10.18 5.74
CA GLY A 148 8.40 -9.54 7.04
C GLY A 148 8.17 -10.47 8.21
N SER A 149 8.29 -9.93 9.41
CA SER A 149 8.14 -10.71 10.64
C SER A 149 6.70 -11.17 10.85
N ASP A 150 5.74 -10.51 10.22
CA ASP A 150 4.34 -10.88 10.32
C ASP A 150 3.94 -11.93 9.27
N ASN A 151 4.90 -12.39 8.47
CA ASN A 151 4.66 -13.41 7.45
C ASN A 151 3.52 -13.04 6.50
N VAL A 152 3.56 -11.81 5.97
CA VAL A 152 2.57 -11.36 5.01
C VAL A 152 2.70 -12.20 3.74
N PRO A 153 1.64 -12.90 3.32
CA PRO A 153 1.74 -13.74 2.13
C PRO A 153 1.87 -12.89 0.87
N VAL A 154 2.85 -13.21 0.06
CA VAL A 154 3.07 -12.50 -1.19
C VAL A 154 1.96 -12.83 -2.18
N ASN A 155 1.61 -14.09 -2.27
CA ASN A 155 0.43 -14.55 -3.02
C ASN A 155 0.42 -14.07 -4.48
N GLY A 156 1.57 -14.11 -5.13
CA GLY A 156 1.67 -13.71 -6.54
C GLY A 156 1.72 -12.21 -6.78
N ARG A 157 1.73 -11.42 -5.71
CA ARG A 157 1.79 -9.96 -5.83
C ARG A 157 3.22 -9.49 -6.03
N ILE A 158 3.33 -8.28 -6.49
CA ILE A 158 4.64 -7.64 -6.69
C ILE A 158 4.66 -6.31 -5.92
N TRP A 159 5.88 -5.88 -5.58
CA TRP A 159 6.06 -4.62 -4.86
C TRP A 159 5.95 -3.46 -5.83
N ILE A 160 5.07 -2.54 -5.48
CA ILE A 160 4.86 -1.29 -6.21
C ILE A 160 5.22 -0.13 -5.29
N LYS A 161 6.04 0.76 -5.78
CA LYS A 161 6.33 2.00 -5.07
C LYS A 161 5.27 3.01 -5.48
N ILE A 162 4.52 3.49 -4.50
CA ILE A 162 3.43 4.44 -4.74
C ILE A 162 4.00 5.76 -5.27
N LYS A 163 3.30 6.31 -6.23
CA LYS A 163 3.69 7.55 -6.87
C LYS A 163 3.63 8.73 -5.89
#